data_3c9ab6fd852c3839863409ab7c2ea3aa
#
_entry.id   3c9ab6fd852c3839863409ab7c2ea3aa
#
_cell.length_a   1.000
_cell.length_b   1.000
_cell.length_c   1.000
_cell.angle_alpha   90.00
_cell.angle_beta   90.00
_cell.angle_gamma   90.00
#
_symmetry.space_group_name_H-M   'P 1'
#
loop_
_entity.id
_entity.type
_entity.pdbx_description
1 polymer ?
#
loop_
_entity_poly.entity_id
_entity_poly.type
_entity_poly.pdbx_seq_one_letter_code
_entity_poly.pdbx_strand_id
1 'polypeptide(L)'
;MLRFLPVFFLSLLCTCVSAQKTLNQRTLESLDAYQAFLSIPNDARIEGQLEPNLVWLETEFGKRGFKAERLKNAGLDLLLLSYTIPDARETVLFYGHADGQPVDVTKWVLSPPFKPVYGKMETGADGTINYAKVAELPAKPETTDVRIFARSSSDAKAPIMLFLVAWDQMIADGKKPNYNVKFIVDPMEEASSPDLPGAVTTHREALAADHLIILDGPVHTTNQPTLVGGARGIAGARLTVYGPKLAQHSGHYGNYAPNPALRLAQLLAGMKDINGRVTIPGYYDGIELDAETREMLAAVPDDLPAIHGRIGFRSPDGVGGNLQEALQYPSLNIKGFKAGWVGQAARTIIPDNAVVNMDLRLVKESDGDRLLGLVRDYIKAQGYHIIPEGREPTDAERATYDRLASFGGKTSYAAFRTDLNGPTGTWLQSALKNTFGKDPVLLRTMGGSVPIAPFVTTLDVPAVVLPLVNPDNNQHSPNENILLRNYFSGAETLYGVLTEAL
;
A
#
# COMPACT_ATOMS: atom_id res chain seq x y z
N MET A 1 -44.54 -50.91 -63.27
CA MET A 1 -44.03 -51.00 -61.89
C MET A 1 -42.87 -50.06 -61.80
N LEU A 2 -43.11 -48.80 -61.38
CA LEU A 2 -42.06 -47.81 -61.09
C LEU A 2 -41.71 -47.93 -59.57
N ARG A 3 -40.44 -48.21 -59.29
CA ARG A 3 -39.93 -48.20 -57.94
C ARG A 3 -39.39 -46.79 -57.61
N PHE A 4 -39.98 -46.09 -56.60
CA PHE A 4 -39.49 -44.89 -56.02
C PHE A 4 -38.43 -45.26 -55.00
N LEU A 5 -37.18 -44.71 -55.10
CA LEU A 5 -36.17 -44.69 -54.11
C LEU A 5 -36.32 -43.38 -53.25
N PRO A 6 -36.35 -43.45 -51.92
CA PRO A 6 -36.30 -42.23 -51.13
C PRO A 6 -34.85 -41.73 -51.03
N VAL A 7 -34.63 -40.45 -51.38
CA VAL A 7 -33.37 -39.72 -51.16
C VAL A 7 -33.38 -39.22 -49.69
N PHE A 8 -32.53 -39.80 -48.86
CA PHE A 8 -32.28 -39.26 -47.53
C PHE A 8 -31.36 -38.04 -47.64
N PHE A 9 -31.86 -36.83 -47.33
CA PHE A 9 -31.06 -35.64 -47.14
C PHE A 9 -30.45 -35.70 -45.71
N LEU A 10 -29.16 -36.01 -45.63
CA LEU A 10 -28.39 -35.92 -44.41
C LEU A 10 -27.96 -34.45 -44.21
N SER A 11 -28.71 -33.66 -43.42
CA SER A 11 -28.31 -32.34 -43.03
C SER A 11 -27.15 -32.42 -42.02
N LEU A 12 -25.93 -32.16 -42.49
CA LEU A 12 -24.76 -31.95 -41.63
C LEU A 12 -24.97 -30.63 -40.85
N LEU A 13 -25.44 -30.71 -39.62
CA LEU A 13 -25.34 -29.60 -38.67
C LEU A 13 -23.86 -29.46 -38.30
N CYS A 14 -23.16 -28.57 -38.99
CA CYS A 14 -21.84 -28.08 -38.55
C CYS A 14 -22.04 -27.24 -37.29
N THR A 15 -22.00 -27.84 -36.12
CA THR A 15 -21.84 -27.11 -34.87
C THR A 15 -20.41 -26.59 -34.84
N CYS A 16 -20.22 -25.30 -35.17
CA CYS A 16 -18.99 -24.60 -34.87
C CYS A 16 -18.83 -24.58 -33.31
N VAL A 17 -18.16 -25.58 -32.79
CA VAL A 17 -17.63 -25.50 -31.41
C VAL A 17 -16.53 -24.46 -31.48
N SER A 18 -16.84 -23.20 -31.12
CA SER A 18 -15.83 -22.19 -30.89
C SER A 18 -14.95 -22.72 -29.77
N ALA A 19 -13.65 -22.90 -30.03
CA ALA A 19 -12.72 -23.30 -29.02
C ALA A 19 -12.76 -22.26 -27.86
N GLN A 20 -12.97 -22.75 -26.64
CA GLN A 20 -13.01 -21.89 -25.45
C GLN A 20 -11.66 -21.18 -25.30
N LYS A 21 -11.67 -19.86 -25.11
CA LYS A 21 -10.45 -19.08 -24.92
C LYS A 21 -9.77 -19.47 -23.61
N THR A 22 -8.45 -19.59 -23.64
CA THR A 22 -7.64 -19.77 -22.42
C THR A 22 -7.57 -18.46 -21.64
N LEU A 23 -7.24 -18.55 -20.36
CA LEU A 23 -7.02 -17.37 -19.51
C LEU A 23 -5.97 -16.42 -20.13
N ASN A 24 -4.86 -16.95 -20.64
CA ASN A 24 -3.83 -16.13 -21.29
C ASN A 24 -4.34 -15.41 -22.54
N GLN A 25 -5.16 -16.05 -23.36
CA GLN A 25 -5.78 -15.38 -24.52
C GLN A 25 -6.72 -14.26 -24.08
N ARG A 26 -7.53 -14.48 -23.05
CA ARG A 26 -8.43 -13.47 -22.49
C ARG A 26 -7.64 -12.31 -21.85
N THR A 27 -6.57 -12.63 -21.12
CA THR A 27 -5.68 -11.62 -20.53
C THR A 27 -5.01 -10.76 -21.60
N LEU A 28 -4.55 -11.37 -22.71
CA LEU A 28 -3.99 -10.63 -23.84
C LEU A 28 -5.03 -9.69 -24.48
N GLU A 29 -6.24 -10.17 -24.75
CA GLU A 29 -7.32 -9.38 -25.32
C GLU A 29 -7.80 -8.24 -24.40
N SER A 30 -7.60 -8.38 -23.08
CA SER A 30 -7.98 -7.34 -22.12
C SER A 30 -7.07 -6.11 -22.15
N LEU A 31 -5.88 -6.19 -22.76
CA LEU A 31 -4.90 -5.11 -22.76
C LEU A 31 -5.42 -3.82 -23.39
N ASP A 32 -6.27 -3.89 -24.43
CA ASP A 32 -6.86 -2.70 -25.06
C ASP A 32 -7.83 -1.98 -24.10
N ALA A 33 -8.70 -2.74 -23.42
CA ALA A 33 -9.61 -2.20 -22.42
C ALA A 33 -8.83 -1.63 -21.20
N TYR A 34 -7.75 -2.31 -20.82
CA TYR A 34 -6.89 -1.84 -19.75
C TYR A 34 -6.18 -0.52 -20.10
N GLN A 35 -5.62 -0.39 -21.31
CA GLN A 35 -5.04 0.87 -21.78
C GLN A 35 -6.08 1.99 -21.88
N ALA A 36 -7.31 1.68 -22.31
CA ALA A 36 -8.41 2.65 -22.28
C ALA A 36 -8.71 3.13 -20.86
N PHE A 37 -8.76 2.23 -19.88
CA PHE A 37 -8.95 2.58 -18.48
C PHE A 37 -7.78 3.43 -17.91
N LEU A 38 -6.54 3.09 -18.27
CA LEU A 38 -5.35 3.88 -17.88
C LEU A 38 -5.32 5.28 -18.50
N SER A 39 -6.00 5.47 -19.63
CA SER A 39 -6.07 6.78 -20.30
C SER A 39 -7.01 7.77 -19.63
N ILE A 40 -7.82 7.32 -18.67
CA ILE A 40 -8.69 8.19 -17.86
C ILE A 40 -7.85 8.76 -16.71
N PRO A 41 -7.63 10.10 -16.64
CA PRO A 41 -6.94 10.74 -15.50
C PRO A 41 -7.64 10.46 -14.17
N ASN A 42 -6.87 10.34 -13.08
CA ASN A 42 -7.42 9.89 -11.80
C ASN A 42 -6.73 10.47 -10.56
N ASP A 43 -6.26 11.72 -10.59
CA ASP A 43 -5.83 12.41 -9.37
C ASP A 43 -7.05 12.89 -8.58
N ALA A 44 -7.27 12.33 -7.39
CA ALA A 44 -8.40 12.68 -6.51
C ALA A 44 -8.38 14.13 -6.02
N ARG A 45 -7.23 14.82 -6.12
CA ARG A 45 -7.09 16.23 -5.75
C ARG A 45 -7.54 17.19 -6.86
N ILE A 46 -7.84 16.66 -8.05
CA ILE A 46 -8.32 17.43 -9.20
C ILE A 46 -9.79 17.12 -9.42
N GLU A 47 -10.62 18.13 -9.24
CA GLU A 47 -12.08 18.01 -9.40
C GLU A 47 -12.47 17.41 -10.76
N GLY A 48 -13.38 16.45 -10.74
CA GLY A 48 -13.93 15.80 -11.95
C GLY A 48 -13.11 14.66 -12.51
N GLN A 49 -11.87 14.40 -12.05
CA GLN A 49 -11.06 13.31 -12.62
C GLN A 49 -11.52 11.90 -12.20
N LEU A 50 -12.11 11.75 -11.01
CA LEU A 50 -12.48 10.42 -10.52
C LEU A 50 -13.81 9.92 -11.07
N GLU A 51 -14.78 10.78 -11.30
CA GLU A 51 -16.11 10.38 -11.75
C GLU A 51 -16.09 9.55 -13.04
N PRO A 52 -15.33 9.90 -14.10
CA PRO A 52 -15.21 9.04 -15.29
C PRO A 52 -14.66 7.64 -15.00
N ASN A 53 -13.76 7.50 -14.01
CA ASN A 53 -13.23 6.20 -13.59
C ASN A 53 -14.31 5.37 -12.91
N LEU A 54 -15.08 5.97 -12.01
CA LEU A 54 -16.16 5.27 -11.29
C LEU A 54 -17.28 4.85 -12.25
N VAL A 55 -17.68 5.70 -13.20
CA VAL A 55 -18.65 5.37 -14.25
C VAL A 55 -18.16 4.23 -15.15
N TRP A 56 -16.87 4.23 -15.49
CA TRP A 56 -16.26 3.13 -16.24
C TRP A 56 -16.36 1.80 -15.47
N LEU A 57 -16.05 1.83 -14.18
CA LEU A 57 -16.13 0.65 -13.31
C LEU A 57 -17.57 0.16 -13.13
N GLU A 58 -18.53 1.05 -12.88
CA GLU A 58 -19.97 0.70 -12.85
C GLU A 58 -20.41 -0.02 -14.12
N THR A 59 -19.96 0.50 -15.26
CA THR A 59 -20.29 -0.06 -16.57
C THR A 59 -19.68 -1.46 -16.74
N GLU A 60 -18.39 -1.63 -16.45
CA GLU A 60 -17.69 -2.89 -16.66
C GLU A 60 -18.15 -3.99 -15.71
N PHE A 61 -18.36 -3.67 -14.43
CA PHE A 61 -18.91 -4.61 -13.47
C PHE A 61 -20.40 -4.91 -13.76
N GLY A 62 -21.18 -3.91 -14.18
CA GLY A 62 -22.57 -4.08 -14.57
C GLY A 62 -22.77 -5.05 -15.75
N LYS A 63 -21.89 -5.02 -16.78
CA LYS A 63 -21.86 -6.00 -17.87
C LYS A 63 -21.70 -7.45 -17.37
N ARG A 64 -21.10 -7.64 -16.20
CA ARG A 64 -20.83 -8.93 -15.56
C ARG A 64 -21.86 -9.32 -14.50
N GLY A 65 -22.95 -8.53 -14.39
CA GLY A 65 -24.07 -8.82 -13.50
C GLY A 65 -23.90 -8.30 -12.05
N PHE A 66 -22.86 -7.51 -11.77
CA PHE A 66 -22.73 -6.86 -10.48
C PHE A 66 -23.71 -5.71 -10.34
N LYS A 67 -24.31 -5.58 -9.15
CA LYS A 67 -25.10 -4.42 -8.76
C LYS A 67 -24.16 -3.34 -8.21
N ALA A 68 -24.21 -2.15 -8.78
CA ALA A 68 -23.44 -1.00 -8.31
C ALA A 68 -24.25 -0.16 -7.33
N GLU A 69 -23.58 0.36 -6.30
CA GLU A 69 -24.13 1.27 -5.31
C GLU A 69 -23.06 2.30 -4.91
N ARG A 70 -23.43 3.59 -4.92
CA ARG A 70 -22.58 4.68 -4.42
C ARG A 70 -22.83 4.89 -2.93
N LEU A 71 -21.85 4.57 -2.12
CA LEU A 71 -21.92 4.76 -0.66
C LEU A 71 -21.42 6.16 -0.32
N LYS A 72 -22.31 6.98 0.24
CA LYS A 72 -22.01 8.37 0.59
C LYS A 72 -20.85 8.50 1.56
N ASN A 73 -19.91 9.35 1.22
CA ASN A 73 -18.77 9.75 2.03
C ASN A 73 -18.65 11.28 2.03
N ALA A 74 -17.98 11.87 3.02
CA ALA A 74 -17.78 13.32 3.10
C ALA A 74 -16.91 13.88 1.96
N GLY A 75 -16.05 13.03 1.36
CA GLY A 75 -15.31 13.34 0.13
C GLY A 75 -16.01 12.80 -1.10
N LEU A 76 -15.33 11.93 -1.85
CA LEU A 76 -15.91 11.19 -2.97
C LEU A 76 -16.61 9.92 -2.46
N ASP A 77 -17.75 9.58 -3.05
CA ASP A 77 -18.52 8.38 -2.70
C ASP A 77 -17.71 7.13 -2.99
N LEU A 78 -17.71 6.17 -2.06
CA LEU A 78 -17.17 4.83 -2.32
C LEU A 78 -18.09 4.09 -3.32
N LEU A 79 -17.52 3.26 -4.19
CA LEU A 79 -18.30 2.44 -5.12
C LEU A 79 -18.34 0.99 -4.63
N LEU A 80 -19.50 0.52 -4.20
CA LEU A 80 -19.74 -0.88 -3.85
C LEU A 80 -20.35 -1.61 -5.04
N LEU A 81 -19.78 -2.75 -5.39
CA LEU A 81 -20.15 -3.62 -6.49
C LEU A 81 -20.43 -5.01 -5.90
N SER A 82 -21.67 -5.50 -6.03
CA SER A 82 -22.11 -6.71 -5.35
C SER A 82 -22.66 -7.75 -6.32
N TYR A 83 -22.23 -9.01 -6.13
CA TYR A 83 -22.73 -10.17 -6.85
C TYR A 83 -23.17 -11.25 -5.86
N THR A 84 -24.45 -11.55 -5.81
CA THR A 84 -25.03 -12.51 -4.86
C THR A 84 -25.09 -13.90 -5.49
N ILE A 85 -24.59 -14.88 -4.79
CA ILE A 85 -24.67 -16.31 -5.16
C ILE A 85 -25.81 -16.94 -4.35
N PRO A 86 -26.78 -17.60 -4.97
CA PRO A 86 -27.83 -18.33 -4.27
C PRO A 86 -27.21 -19.38 -3.31
N ASP A 87 -27.72 -19.45 -2.09
CA ASP A 87 -27.32 -20.38 -1.04
C ASP A 87 -25.88 -20.21 -0.49
N ALA A 88 -25.15 -19.17 -0.93
CA ALA A 88 -23.86 -18.85 -0.34
C ALA A 88 -24.03 -18.42 1.13
N ARG A 89 -23.17 -18.95 2.00
CA ARG A 89 -23.20 -18.67 3.44
C ARG A 89 -22.23 -17.56 3.83
N GLU A 90 -21.18 -17.39 3.06
CA GLU A 90 -20.09 -16.46 3.33
C GLU A 90 -20.02 -15.38 2.25
N THR A 91 -19.43 -14.26 2.59
CA THR A 91 -19.21 -13.11 1.69
C THR A 91 -17.75 -12.72 1.72
N VAL A 92 -17.14 -12.61 0.55
CA VAL A 92 -15.79 -12.08 0.38
C VAL A 92 -15.90 -10.65 -0.16
N LEU A 93 -15.30 -9.72 0.57
CA LEU A 93 -15.13 -8.32 0.16
C LEU A 93 -13.74 -8.12 -0.43
N PHE A 94 -13.67 -7.81 -1.72
CA PHE A 94 -12.43 -7.35 -2.36
C PHE A 94 -12.34 -5.83 -2.25
N TYR A 95 -11.15 -5.33 -1.96
CA TYR A 95 -10.85 -3.91 -1.93
C TYR A 95 -9.86 -3.54 -3.03
N GLY A 96 -10.11 -2.45 -3.70
CA GLY A 96 -9.18 -1.78 -4.61
C GLY A 96 -9.44 -0.29 -4.63
N HIS A 97 -8.52 0.51 -5.18
CA HIS A 97 -8.70 1.94 -5.32
C HIS A 97 -8.58 2.39 -6.78
N ALA A 98 -9.22 3.52 -7.10
CA ALA A 98 -9.31 4.02 -8.47
C ALA A 98 -8.52 5.30 -8.71
N ASP A 99 -8.08 5.99 -7.67
CA ASP A 99 -7.24 7.18 -7.77
C ASP A 99 -5.76 6.82 -7.97
N GLY A 100 -4.96 7.83 -8.23
CA GLY A 100 -3.52 7.71 -8.39
C GLY A 100 -2.81 8.96 -7.90
N GLN A 101 -1.51 8.83 -7.62
CA GLN A 101 -0.66 9.93 -7.18
C GLN A 101 -0.56 11.05 -8.21
N PRO A 102 -0.39 12.31 -7.78
CA PRO A 102 -0.13 13.44 -8.66
C PRO A 102 1.03 13.19 -9.61
N VAL A 103 0.96 13.81 -10.77
CA VAL A 103 1.94 13.61 -11.84
C VAL A 103 2.69 14.90 -12.20
N ASP A 104 4.01 14.80 -12.32
CA ASP A 104 4.85 15.79 -12.99
C ASP A 104 5.16 15.28 -14.39
N VAL A 105 4.41 15.76 -15.38
CA VAL A 105 4.50 15.31 -16.78
C VAL A 105 5.89 15.46 -17.38
N THR A 106 6.70 16.39 -16.86
CA THR A 106 8.06 16.66 -17.38
C THR A 106 9.06 15.54 -17.06
N LYS A 107 8.73 14.68 -16.10
CA LYS A 107 9.58 13.58 -15.64
C LYS A 107 9.24 12.22 -16.28
N TRP A 108 8.22 12.17 -17.15
CA TRP A 108 7.84 10.96 -17.85
C TRP A 108 8.62 10.81 -19.16
N VAL A 109 9.32 9.68 -19.30
CA VAL A 109 10.31 9.49 -20.38
C VAL A 109 9.66 8.97 -21.67
N LEU A 110 8.87 7.89 -21.58
CA LEU A 110 8.34 7.21 -22.78
C LEU A 110 7.08 7.88 -23.33
N SER A 111 6.21 8.37 -22.46
CA SER A 111 4.90 8.91 -22.82
C SER A 111 4.37 9.77 -21.67
N PRO A 112 3.45 10.72 -21.92
CA PRO A 112 2.69 11.36 -20.85
C PRO A 112 1.97 10.33 -19.95
N PRO A 113 1.75 10.65 -18.66
CA PRO A 113 1.29 9.69 -17.63
C PRO A 113 -0.02 8.96 -17.97
N PHE A 114 -0.96 9.61 -18.64
CA PHE A 114 -2.25 9.04 -19.04
C PHE A 114 -2.32 8.68 -20.55
N LYS A 115 -1.16 8.41 -21.14
CA LYS A 115 -1.05 7.86 -22.49
C LYS A 115 -0.24 6.56 -22.42
N PRO A 116 -0.88 5.43 -22.10
CA PRO A 116 -0.20 4.16 -21.89
C PRO A 116 0.58 3.72 -23.12
N VAL A 117 1.78 3.18 -22.89
CA VAL A 117 2.65 2.67 -23.95
C VAL A 117 3.36 1.40 -23.47
N TYR A 118 3.64 0.51 -24.42
CA TYR A 118 4.54 -0.60 -24.16
C TYR A 118 6.01 -0.15 -24.19
N GLY A 119 6.81 -0.69 -23.28
CA GLY A 119 8.23 -0.38 -23.21
C GLY A 119 9.01 -1.40 -22.40
N LYS A 120 10.31 -1.15 -22.31
CA LYS A 120 11.26 -1.88 -21.46
C LYS A 120 11.98 -0.90 -20.55
N MET A 121 12.43 -1.41 -19.44
CA MET A 121 13.29 -0.71 -18.47
C MET A 121 14.52 -1.57 -18.22
N GLU A 122 15.69 -1.02 -18.43
CA GLU A 122 16.95 -1.71 -18.26
C GLU A 122 17.90 -0.88 -17.39
N THR A 123 18.53 -1.52 -16.42
CA THR A 123 19.54 -0.85 -15.58
C THR A 123 20.90 -1.00 -16.24
N GLY A 124 21.53 0.11 -16.61
CA GLY A 124 22.90 0.15 -17.13
C GLY A 124 23.94 -0.26 -16.08
N ALA A 125 25.14 -0.56 -16.53
CA ALA A 125 26.24 -0.96 -15.65
C ALA A 125 26.65 0.14 -14.64
N ASP A 126 26.33 1.39 -14.94
CA ASP A 126 26.55 2.57 -14.09
C ASP A 126 25.36 2.87 -13.15
N GLY A 127 24.35 2.01 -13.13
CA GLY A 127 23.14 2.19 -12.36
C GLY A 127 22.08 3.11 -12.99
N THR A 128 22.32 3.64 -14.20
CA THR A 128 21.34 4.43 -14.93
C THR A 128 20.18 3.57 -15.40
N ILE A 129 18.95 4.11 -15.35
CA ILE A 129 17.76 3.42 -15.86
C ILE A 129 17.48 3.93 -17.28
N ASN A 130 17.53 3.02 -18.24
CA ASN A 130 17.22 3.26 -19.64
C ASN A 130 15.83 2.76 -19.99
N TYR A 131 15.08 3.56 -20.75
CA TYR A 131 13.74 3.25 -21.19
C TYR A 131 13.68 3.15 -22.71
N ALA A 132 13.06 2.12 -23.25
CA ALA A 132 12.87 1.93 -24.69
C ALA A 132 11.39 1.59 -25.00
N LYS A 133 10.81 2.23 -26.01
CA LYS A 133 9.47 1.87 -26.50
C LYS A 133 9.48 0.52 -27.21
N VAL A 134 8.40 -0.20 -27.04
CA VAL A 134 8.07 -1.42 -27.78
C VAL A 134 6.89 -1.14 -28.68
N ALA A 135 7.07 -1.24 -30.00
CA ALA A 135 6.03 -0.91 -30.97
C ALA A 135 4.99 -2.03 -31.10
N GLU A 136 5.44 -3.28 -31.05
CA GLU A 136 4.60 -4.46 -31.20
C GLU A 136 4.87 -5.44 -30.06
N LEU A 137 3.80 -6.06 -29.53
CA LEU A 137 3.94 -7.07 -28.50
C LEU A 137 4.59 -8.34 -29.07
N PRO A 138 5.48 -8.99 -28.34
CA PRO A 138 6.01 -10.29 -28.71
C PRO A 138 4.91 -11.36 -28.68
N ALA A 139 5.13 -12.47 -29.38
CA ALA A 139 4.15 -13.56 -29.50
C ALA A 139 3.74 -14.17 -28.15
N LYS A 140 4.61 -14.10 -27.14
CA LYS A 140 4.38 -14.58 -25.76
C LYS A 140 4.74 -13.47 -24.78
N PRO A 141 3.91 -12.41 -24.65
CA PRO A 141 4.21 -11.26 -23.81
C PRO A 141 4.34 -11.64 -22.33
N GLU A 142 3.64 -12.68 -21.89
CA GLU A 142 3.69 -13.23 -20.52
C GLU A 142 5.08 -13.76 -20.10
N THR A 143 5.97 -13.98 -21.04
CA THR A 143 7.33 -14.50 -20.79
C THR A 143 8.42 -13.43 -20.94
N THR A 144 8.05 -12.18 -21.20
CA THR A 144 8.99 -11.11 -21.53
C THR A 144 9.09 -10.05 -20.45
N ASP A 145 10.07 -9.16 -20.58
CA ASP A 145 10.25 -7.99 -19.71
C ASP A 145 9.56 -6.72 -20.28
N VAL A 146 8.61 -6.90 -21.18
CA VAL A 146 7.78 -5.81 -21.67
C VAL A 146 6.83 -5.35 -20.57
N ARG A 147 6.68 -4.04 -20.46
CA ARG A 147 5.86 -3.35 -19.45
C ARG A 147 4.87 -2.41 -20.12
N ILE A 148 3.79 -2.10 -19.42
CA ILE A 148 2.92 -0.97 -19.73
C ILE A 148 3.30 0.17 -18.80
N PHE A 149 3.65 1.31 -19.39
CA PHE A 149 4.00 2.53 -18.66
C PHE A 149 2.81 3.48 -18.71
N ALA A 150 2.24 3.77 -17.56
CA ALA A 150 1.22 4.79 -17.33
C ALA A 150 1.05 5.04 -15.83
N ARG A 151 0.48 6.19 -15.42
CA ARG A 151 0.03 6.38 -14.03
C ARG A 151 -1.07 5.37 -13.72
N SER A 152 -1.03 4.80 -12.52
CA SER A 152 -1.92 3.77 -11.99
C SER A 152 -1.88 2.44 -12.77
N SER A 153 -0.81 2.24 -13.58
CA SER A 153 -0.63 0.95 -14.25
C SER A 153 -0.30 -0.20 -13.30
N SER A 154 0.15 0.10 -12.08
CA SER A 154 0.36 -0.89 -11.03
C SER A 154 -0.44 -0.55 -9.77
N ASP A 155 -0.62 0.75 -9.50
CA ASP A 155 -1.17 1.28 -8.26
C ASP A 155 -2.37 2.21 -8.54
N ALA A 156 -3.67 1.67 -8.59
CA ALA A 156 -3.98 0.23 -8.56
C ALA A 156 -5.08 -0.13 -9.59
N LYS A 157 -5.03 0.42 -10.83
CA LYS A 157 -5.99 0.04 -11.88
C LYS A 157 -5.79 -1.39 -12.40
N ALA A 158 -4.53 -1.91 -12.39
CA ALA A 158 -4.27 -3.29 -12.80
C ALA A 158 -5.01 -4.32 -11.94
N PRO A 159 -4.94 -4.32 -10.61
CA PRO A 159 -5.65 -5.28 -9.78
C PRO A 159 -7.16 -5.35 -10.08
N ILE A 160 -7.80 -4.21 -10.32
CA ILE A 160 -9.23 -4.16 -10.68
C ILE A 160 -9.47 -4.81 -12.05
N MET A 161 -8.64 -4.46 -13.05
CA MET A 161 -8.76 -5.05 -14.38
C MET A 161 -8.52 -6.55 -14.38
N LEU A 162 -7.54 -7.01 -13.60
CA LEU A 162 -7.22 -8.43 -13.44
C LEU A 162 -8.36 -9.21 -12.79
N PHE A 163 -9.07 -8.59 -11.83
CA PHE A 163 -10.29 -9.17 -11.26
C PHE A 163 -11.37 -9.40 -12.33
N LEU A 164 -11.59 -8.41 -13.22
CA LEU A 164 -12.57 -8.54 -14.31
C LEU A 164 -12.18 -9.64 -15.29
N VAL A 165 -10.89 -9.76 -15.64
CA VAL A 165 -10.37 -10.81 -16.53
C VAL A 165 -10.56 -12.20 -15.92
N ALA A 166 -10.21 -12.37 -14.65
CA ALA A 166 -10.36 -13.62 -13.93
C ALA A 166 -11.84 -14.02 -13.80
N TRP A 167 -12.70 -13.05 -13.50
CA TRP A 167 -14.14 -13.25 -13.45
C TRP A 167 -14.70 -13.74 -14.79
N ASP A 168 -14.36 -13.09 -15.90
CA ASP A 168 -14.79 -13.46 -17.23
C ASP A 168 -14.34 -14.88 -17.63
N GLN A 169 -13.12 -15.28 -17.25
CA GLN A 169 -12.64 -16.63 -17.50
C GLN A 169 -13.37 -17.66 -16.65
N MET A 170 -13.57 -17.37 -15.37
CA MET A 170 -14.30 -18.26 -14.45
C MET A 170 -15.71 -18.55 -14.96
N ILE A 171 -16.45 -17.51 -15.39
CA ILE A 171 -17.78 -17.68 -15.97
C ILE A 171 -17.75 -18.44 -17.30
N ALA A 172 -16.77 -18.19 -18.16
CA ALA A 172 -16.60 -18.91 -19.43
C ALA A 172 -16.32 -20.41 -19.20
N ASP A 173 -15.62 -20.76 -18.12
CA ASP A 173 -15.36 -22.14 -17.70
C ASP A 173 -16.58 -22.81 -17.03
N GLY A 174 -17.72 -22.10 -16.94
CA GLY A 174 -18.93 -22.62 -16.28
C GLY A 174 -18.80 -22.73 -14.77
N LYS A 175 -17.78 -22.05 -14.19
CA LYS A 175 -17.54 -22.01 -12.75
C LYS A 175 -18.22 -20.80 -12.11
N LYS A 176 -18.41 -20.87 -10.81
CA LYS A 176 -18.88 -19.75 -9.98
C LYS A 176 -18.28 -19.90 -8.57
N PRO A 177 -18.11 -18.80 -7.84
CA PRO A 177 -17.72 -18.88 -6.43
C PRO A 177 -18.79 -19.60 -5.60
N ASN A 178 -18.42 -20.19 -4.46
CA ASN A 178 -19.38 -20.71 -3.47
C ASN A 178 -19.72 -19.70 -2.37
N TYR A 179 -19.33 -18.42 -2.55
CA TYR A 179 -19.51 -17.30 -1.65
C TYR A 179 -20.04 -16.07 -2.40
N ASN A 180 -20.71 -15.15 -1.67
CA ASN A 180 -21.08 -13.85 -2.23
C ASN A 180 -19.82 -13.01 -2.49
N VAL A 181 -19.83 -12.24 -3.55
CA VAL A 181 -18.71 -11.39 -3.93
C VAL A 181 -19.12 -9.93 -3.82
N LYS A 182 -18.38 -9.18 -3.03
CA LYS A 182 -18.41 -7.72 -3.00
C LYS A 182 -17.07 -7.17 -3.45
N PHE A 183 -17.10 -6.06 -4.16
CA PHE A 183 -15.90 -5.30 -4.52
C PHE A 183 -16.12 -3.85 -4.11
N ILE A 184 -15.33 -3.33 -3.19
CA ILE A 184 -15.34 -1.92 -2.79
C ILE A 184 -14.21 -1.19 -3.48
N VAL A 185 -14.54 -0.09 -4.16
CA VAL A 185 -13.57 0.81 -4.78
C VAL A 185 -13.49 2.09 -3.97
N ASP A 186 -12.28 2.39 -3.48
CA ASP A 186 -11.95 3.66 -2.85
C ASP A 186 -11.46 4.65 -3.92
N PRO A 187 -12.10 5.81 -4.09
CA PRO A 187 -11.64 6.81 -5.07
C PRO A 187 -10.60 7.80 -4.49
N MET A 188 -10.17 7.64 -3.23
CA MET A 188 -9.31 8.60 -2.54
C MET A 188 -8.20 7.95 -1.69
N GLU A 189 -7.78 6.73 -1.98
CA GLU A 189 -6.74 6.02 -1.22
C GLU A 189 -5.44 6.83 -1.18
N GLU A 190 -4.97 7.28 -2.33
CA GLU A 190 -3.76 8.07 -2.53
C GLU A 190 -3.84 9.51 -1.95
N ALA A 191 -5.05 9.95 -1.65
CA ALA A 191 -5.32 11.15 -0.88
C ALA A 191 -5.54 10.86 0.61
N SER A 192 -5.20 9.64 1.08
CA SER A 192 -5.32 9.16 2.47
C SER A 192 -6.75 8.91 2.93
N SER A 193 -7.67 8.62 2.01
CA SER A 193 -9.08 8.26 2.25
C SER A 193 -9.73 9.09 3.36
N PRO A 194 -9.85 10.41 3.22
CA PRO A 194 -10.44 11.26 4.25
C PRO A 194 -11.85 10.76 4.57
N ASP A 195 -12.24 10.79 5.85
CA ASP A 195 -13.55 10.39 6.35
C ASP A 195 -13.93 8.91 6.15
N LEU A 196 -13.00 8.06 5.65
CA LEU A 196 -13.26 6.63 5.50
C LEU A 196 -13.77 5.95 6.78
N PRO A 197 -13.28 6.25 8.00
CA PRO A 197 -13.83 5.68 9.23
C PRO A 197 -15.33 5.95 9.41
N GLY A 198 -15.78 7.16 9.11
CA GLY A 198 -17.18 7.56 9.15
C GLY A 198 -18.03 6.84 8.11
N ALA A 199 -17.52 6.74 6.86
CA ALA A 199 -18.19 6.04 5.78
C ALA A 199 -18.36 4.54 6.09
N VAL A 200 -17.29 3.86 6.53
CA VAL A 200 -17.34 2.42 6.87
C VAL A 200 -18.30 2.17 8.04
N THR A 201 -18.34 3.05 9.03
CA THR A 201 -19.30 2.96 10.15
C THR A 201 -20.75 3.13 9.67
N THR A 202 -21.00 4.14 8.84
CA THR A 202 -22.35 4.45 8.32
C THR A 202 -22.88 3.32 7.43
N HIS A 203 -22.03 2.72 6.63
CA HIS A 203 -22.38 1.69 5.64
C HIS A 203 -22.01 0.26 6.08
N ARG A 204 -21.85 0.04 7.40
CA ARG A 204 -21.40 -1.24 7.96
C ARG A 204 -22.19 -2.44 7.44
N GLU A 205 -23.51 -2.34 7.35
CA GLU A 205 -24.37 -3.43 6.86
C GLU A 205 -24.14 -3.74 5.38
N ALA A 206 -24.03 -2.70 4.53
CA ALA A 206 -23.75 -2.87 3.11
C ALA A 206 -22.36 -3.48 2.87
N LEU A 207 -21.39 -3.14 3.71
CA LEU A 207 -20.01 -3.61 3.64
C LEU A 207 -19.77 -4.91 4.38
N ALA A 208 -20.72 -5.44 5.14
CA ALA A 208 -20.57 -6.67 5.93
C ALA A 208 -20.02 -7.82 5.06
N ALA A 209 -19.00 -8.50 5.56
CA ALA A 209 -18.32 -9.60 4.91
C ALA A 209 -17.66 -10.51 5.96
N ASP A 210 -17.29 -11.72 5.57
CA ASP A 210 -16.58 -12.69 6.40
C ASP A 210 -15.08 -12.66 6.15
N HIS A 211 -14.67 -12.23 4.94
CA HIS A 211 -13.27 -12.10 4.52
C HIS A 211 -13.06 -10.80 3.75
N LEU A 212 -11.94 -10.13 4.00
CA LEU A 212 -11.51 -8.94 3.25
C LEU A 212 -10.19 -9.24 2.50
N ILE A 213 -10.22 -9.14 1.18
CA ILE A 213 -9.04 -9.31 0.33
C ILE A 213 -8.67 -7.96 -0.28
N ILE A 214 -7.48 -7.49 0.04
CA ILE A 214 -6.98 -6.19 -0.38
C ILE A 214 -6.09 -6.39 -1.61
N LEU A 215 -6.52 -5.88 -2.74
CA LEU A 215 -5.81 -5.99 -4.02
C LEU A 215 -4.91 -4.78 -4.22
N ASP A 216 -3.80 -4.75 -3.49
CA ASP A 216 -2.89 -3.61 -3.50
C ASP A 216 -1.44 -4.05 -3.22
N GLY A 217 -0.49 -3.22 -3.67
CA GLY A 217 0.94 -3.39 -3.45
C GLY A 217 1.63 -4.41 -4.34
N PRO A 218 2.97 -4.39 -4.33
CA PRO A 218 3.79 -5.29 -5.12
C PRO A 218 3.98 -6.66 -4.44
N VAL A 219 4.15 -7.70 -5.25
CA VAL A 219 4.61 -9.02 -4.78
C VAL A 219 6.00 -8.91 -4.15
N HIS A 220 6.42 -9.95 -3.44
CA HIS A 220 7.77 -10.03 -2.88
C HIS A 220 8.86 -9.82 -3.96
N THR A 221 10.03 -9.33 -3.56
CA THR A 221 11.15 -9.01 -4.47
C THR A 221 11.63 -10.19 -5.33
N THR A 222 11.33 -11.42 -4.93
CA THR A 222 11.54 -12.63 -5.75
C THR A 222 10.56 -12.77 -6.91
N ASN A 223 9.59 -11.87 -7.03
CA ASN A 223 8.49 -11.92 -8.00
C ASN A 223 7.64 -13.22 -7.93
N GLN A 224 7.54 -13.81 -6.74
CA GLN A 224 6.70 -14.98 -6.48
C GLN A 224 5.33 -14.56 -5.95
N PRO A 225 4.28 -15.39 -6.13
CA PRO A 225 2.99 -15.18 -5.47
C PRO A 225 3.19 -14.93 -3.98
N THR A 226 2.53 -13.92 -3.46
CA THR A 226 2.77 -13.40 -2.11
C THR A 226 1.43 -13.20 -1.40
N LEU A 227 1.37 -13.52 -0.11
CA LEU A 227 0.29 -13.15 0.79
C LEU A 227 0.85 -12.30 1.93
N VAL A 228 0.13 -11.25 2.30
CA VAL A 228 0.53 -10.37 3.39
C VAL A 228 -0.57 -10.33 4.45
N GLY A 229 -0.23 -10.76 5.67
CA GLY A 229 -1.17 -10.87 6.78
C GLY A 229 -1.58 -9.54 7.40
N GLY A 230 -0.88 -8.44 7.11
CA GLY A 230 -1.22 -7.15 7.68
C GLY A 230 -0.35 -6.00 7.23
N ALA A 231 -0.67 -4.81 7.72
CA ALA A 231 0.05 -3.59 7.44
C ALA A 231 0.38 -2.82 8.73
N ARG A 232 1.50 -2.11 8.71
CA ARG A 232 1.88 -1.23 9.81
C ARG A 232 0.96 -0.01 9.86
N GLY A 233 0.67 0.46 11.07
CA GLY A 233 0.07 1.77 11.28
C GLY A 233 1.09 2.89 11.23
N ILE A 234 0.61 4.13 11.35
CA ILE A 234 1.46 5.31 11.38
C ILE A 234 0.90 6.39 12.31
N ALA A 235 1.80 6.98 13.13
CA ALA A 235 1.54 8.22 13.84
C ALA A 235 2.61 9.24 13.48
N GLY A 236 2.21 10.51 13.34
CA GLY A 236 3.11 11.63 13.13
C GLY A 236 3.31 12.43 14.42
N ALA A 237 4.53 12.97 14.63
CA ALA A 237 4.81 13.84 15.76
C ALA A 237 5.71 15.02 15.37
N ARG A 238 5.50 16.14 16.05
CA ARG A 238 6.36 17.33 15.96
C ARG A 238 6.79 17.76 17.35
N LEU A 239 8.08 17.97 17.51
CA LEU A 239 8.69 18.50 18.73
C LEU A 239 9.45 19.77 18.38
N THR A 240 9.17 20.85 19.13
CA THR A 240 9.95 22.10 19.07
C THR A 240 10.59 22.31 20.43
N VAL A 241 11.89 22.52 20.46
CA VAL A 241 12.63 22.96 21.66
C VAL A 241 12.96 24.43 21.52
N TYR A 242 12.64 25.21 22.55
CA TYR A 242 12.85 26.66 22.58
C TYR A 242 14.15 27.04 23.26
N GLY A 243 14.82 28.01 22.67
CA GLY A 243 15.99 28.70 23.18
C GLY A 243 15.68 30.14 23.64
N PRO A 244 16.56 31.11 23.34
CA PRO A 244 16.30 32.52 23.58
C PRO A 244 15.02 32.99 22.87
N LYS A 245 14.43 34.10 23.36
CA LYS A 245 13.22 34.68 22.73
C LYS A 245 13.42 35.11 21.26
N LEU A 246 14.65 35.53 20.96
CA LEU A 246 15.12 35.85 19.61
C LEU A 246 16.51 35.24 19.43
N ALA A 247 16.87 34.90 18.19
CA ALA A 247 18.20 34.43 17.88
C ALA A 247 19.26 35.42 18.38
N GLN A 248 20.33 34.94 19.02
CA GLN A 248 21.36 35.75 19.64
C GLN A 248 22.69 35.63 18.87
N HIS A 249 23.51 36.67 18.89
CA HIS A 249 24.87 36.60 18.34
C HIS A 249 25.73 35.64 19.19
N SER A 250 26.27 34.59 18.56
CA SER A 250 26.99 33.53 19.28
C SER A 250 28.33 34.02 19.88
N GLY A 251 28.94 35.04 19.32
CA GLY A 251 30.14 35.67 19.90
C GLY A 251 29.88 36.41 21.20
N HIS A 252 28.66 36.91 21.42
CA HIS A 252 28.31 37.61 22.65
C HIS A 252 27.73 36.70 23.70
N TYR A 253 26.93 35.70 23.27
CA TYR A 253 26.15 34.87 24.20
C TYR A 253 26.46 33.36 24.09
N GLY A 254 27.50 32.95 23.32
CA GLY A 254 27.99 31.58 23.32
C GLY A 254 28.43 31.15 24.73
N ASN A 255 28.18 29.89 25.10
CA ASN A 255 28.39 29.34 26.46
C ASN A 255 27.50 29.94 27.54
N TYR A 256 26.68 30.95 27.23
CA TYR A 256 25.79 31.61 28.18
C TYR A 256 24.32 31.36 27.88
N ALA A 257 23.86 31.70 26.69
CA ALA A 257 22.49 31.43 26.28
C ALA A 257 22.31 29.94 25.85
N PRO A 258 21.20 29.30 26.27
CA PRO A 258 20.95 27.89 25.93
C PRO A 258 20.73 27.73 24.42
N ASN A 259 21.43 26.75 23.81
CA ASN A 259 21.29 26.44 22.40
C ASN A 259 20.22 25.34 22.18
N PRO A 260 19.06 25.66 21.56
CA PRO A 260 17.99 24.69 21.38
C PRO A 260 18.37 23.53 20.42
N ALA A 261 19.26 23.78 19.45
CA ALA A 261 19.72 22.74 18.53
C ALA A 261 20.45 21.59 19.29
N LEU A 262 21.38 21.98 20.18
CA LEU A 262 22.07 21.00 21.01
C LEU A 262 21.13 20.28 21.98
N ARG A 263 20.20 21.03 22.60
CA ARG A 263 19.23 20.46 23.54
C ARG A 263 18.29 19.48 22.84
N LEU A 264 17.81 19.77 21.63
CA LEU A 264 17.00 18.87 20.86
C LEU A 264 17.78 17.62 20.42
N ALA A 265 19.03 17.79 19.98
CA ALA A 265 19.89 16.65 19.62
C ALA A 265 20.12 15.70 20.82
N GLN A 266 20.33 16.25 22.02
CA GLN A 266 20.46 15.46 23.25
C GLN A 266 19.17 14.69 23.61
N LEU A 267 17.99 15.30 23.45
CA LEU A 267 16.72 14.62 23.63
C LEU A 267 16.57 13.43 22.67
N LEU A 268 16.84 13.64 21.38
CA LEU A 268 16.72 12.61 20.37
C LEU A 268 17.73 11.47 20.58
N ALA A 269 18.98 11.81 20.92
CA ALA A 269 20.02 10.82 21.23
C ALA A 269 19.69 9.98 22.48
N GLY A 270 18.89 10.50 23.40
CA GLY A 270 18.43 9.74 24.56
C GLY A 270 17.17 8.91 24.31
N MET A 271 16.46 9.13 23.19
CA MET A 271 15.29 8.32 22.80
C MET A 271 15.66 6.99 22.13
N LYS A 272 16.85 6.90 21.55
CA LYS A 272 17.35 5.70 20.85
C LYS A 272 18.81 5.45 21.26
N ASP A 273 19.17 4.18 21.30
CA ASP A 273 20.57 3.79 21.50
C ASP A 273 21.37 3.88 20.18
N ILE A 274 22.67 3.58 20.26
CA ILE A 274 23.59 3.63 19.10
C ILE A 274 23.25 2.59 18.04
N ASN A 275 22.47 1.56 18.38
CA ASN A 275 22.02 0.51 17.48
C ASN A 275 20.62 0.78 16.91
N GLY A 276 20.09 1.99 17.13
CA GLY A 276 18.79 2.39 16.60
C GLY A 276 17.57 1.91 17.39
N ARG A 277 17.75 1.16 18.49
CA ARG A 277 16.66 0.69 19.33
C ARG A 277 16.11 1.83 20.19
N VAL A 278 14.79 1.97 20.28
CA VAL A 278 14.14 2.98 21.13
C VAL A 278 14.32 2.58 22.60
N THR A 279 14.81 3.50 23.40
CA THR A 279 15.13 3.30 24.83
C THR A 279 14.06 3.84 25.78
N ILE A 280 13.01 4.43 25.24
CA ILE A 280 11.87 4.93 26.03
C ILE A 280 11.19 3.75 26.70
N PRO A 281 11.08 3.71 28.05
CA PRO A 281 10.45 2.61 28.76
C PRO A 281 9.02 2.35 28.28
N GLY A 282 8.66 1.08 28.11
CA GLY A 282 7.34 0.66 27.65
C GLY A 282 7.10 0.78 26.13
N TYR A 283 8.07 1.26 25.34
CA TYR A 283 7.88 1.49 23.91
C TYR A 283 7.58 0.19 23.14
N TYR A 284 8.17 -0.92 23.55
CA TYR A 284 8.01 -2.24 22.92
C TYR A 284 7.11 -3.20 23.73
N ASP A 285 6.41 -2.71 24.76
CA ASP A 285 5.56 -3.58 25.58
C ASP A 285 4.45 -4.22 24.76
N GLY A 286 4.18 -5.49 25.08
CA GLY A 286 3.16 -6.31 24.41
C GLY A 286 3.64 -6.99 23.14
N ILE A 287 4.90 -6.80 22.71
CA ILE A 287 5.44 -7.43 21.51
C ILE A 287 6.19 -8.70 21.90
N GLU A 288 5.61 -9.83 21.57
CA GLU A 288 6.21 -11.15 21.75
C GLU A 288 6.34 -11.85 20.41
N LEU A 289 7.52 -12.34 20.09
CA LEU A 289 7.80 -13.17 18.93
C LEU A 289 8.20 -14.55 19.43
N ASP A 290 7.27 -15.50 19.37
CA ASP A 290 7.52 -16.90 19.70
C ASP A 290 8.41 -17.59 18.65
N ALA A 291 8.74 -18.85 18.88
CA ALA A 291 9.61 -19.61 17.99
C ALA A 291 8.97 -19.82 16.60
N GLU A 292 7.67 -20.10 16.54
CA GLU A 292 6.92 -20.31 15.29
C GLU A 292 6.88 -19.02 14.46
N THR A 293 6.59 -17.87 15.10
CA THR A 293 6.64 -16.57 14.44
C THR A 293 8.03 -16.27 13.88
N ARG A 294 9.10 -16.54 14.65
CA ARG A 294 10.48 -16.31 14.18
C ARG A 294 10.84 -17.20 13.00
N GLU A 295 10.39 -18.46 13.02
CA GLU A 295 10.58 -19.40 11.90
C GLU A 295 9.87 -18.89 10.64
N MET A 296 8.61 -18.47 10.73
CA MET A 296 7.86 -17.84 9.64
C MET A 296 8.59 -16.61 9.07
N LEU A 297 9.08 -15.72 9.94
CA LEU A 297 9.82 -14.53 9.52
C LEU A 297 11.16 -14.86 8.86
N ALA A 298 11.84 -15.89 9.32
CA ALA A 298 13.11 -16.35 8.75
C ALA A 298 12.93 -17.10 7.40
N ALA A 299 11.74 -17.65 7.16
CA ALA A 299 11.43 -18.35 5.90
C ALA A 299 11.18 -17.38 4.72
N VAL A 300 11.02 -16.09 4.96
CA VAL A 300 10.88 -15.10 3.89
C VAL A 300 12.18 -15.02 3.10
N PRO A 301 12.15 -15.20 1.75
CA PRO A 301 13.35 -15.29 0.93
C PRO A 301 13.96 -13.91 0.59
N ASP A 302 14.19 -13.07 1.59
CA ASP A 302 14.82 -11.76 1.42
C ASP A 302 16.29 -11.91 1.01
N ASP A 303 16.69 -11.27 -0.10
CA ASP A 303 18.10 -11.10 -0.45
C ASP A 303 18.67 -9.88 0.31
N LEU A 304 19.05 -10.09 1.57
CA LEU A 304 19.59 -9.03 2.42
C LEU A 304 20.83 -8.35 1.81
N PRO A 305 21.83 -9.06 1.22
CA PRO A 305 22.93 -8.42 0.53
C PRO A 305 22.49 -7.49 -0.62
N ALA A 306 21.55 -7.91 -1.45
CA ALA A 306 21.02 -7.08 -2.52
C ALA A 306 20.24 -5.87 -1.97
N ILE A 307 19.45 -6.04 -0.91
CA ILE A 307 18.74 -4.96 -0.22
C ILE A 307 19.74 -3.93 0.34
N HIS A 308 20.78 -4.38 1.06
CA HIS A 308 21.82 -3.50 1.62
C HIS A 308 22.56 -2.74 0.52
N GLY A 309 22.92 -3.43 -0.57
CA GLY A 309 23.61 -2.82 -1.72
C GLY A 309 22.74 -1.76 -2.41
N ARG A 310 21.46 -2.05 -2.62
CA ARG A 310 20.50 -1.11 -3.27
C ARG A 310 20.22 0.13 -2.41
N ILE A 311 20.07 -0.04 -1.08
CA ILE A 311 19.80 1.08 -0.16
C ILE A 311 21.08 1.84 0.15
N GLY A 312 22.26 1.20 0.07
CA GLY A 312 23.56 1.84 0.24
C GLY A 312 24.02 1.92 1.70
N PHE A 313 23.83 0.87 2.50
CA PHE A 313 24.38 0.79 3.85
C PHE A 313 25.06 -0.57 4.10
N ARG A 314 26.00 -0.60 5.06
CA ARG A 314 26.78 -1.79 5.38
C ARG A 314 26.08 -2.71 6.37
N SER A 315 25.48 -2.15 7.40
CA SER A 315 24.89 -2.88 8.52
C SER A 315 23.56 -2.24 8.91
N PRO A 316 22.50 -3.01 9.17
CA PRO A 316 21.24 -2.50 9.64
C PRO A 316 21.30 -2.03 11.10
N ASP A 317 20.28 -1.28 11.55
CA ASP A 317 20.03 -1.04 12.96
C ASP A 317 19.75 -2.37 13.69
N GLY A 318 20.06 -2.42 14.99
CA GLY A 318 19.95 -3.62 15.83
C GLY A 318 18.55 -3.86 16.43
N VAL A 319 17.49 -3.67 15.63
CA VAL A 319 16.10 -3.94 16.06
C VAL A 319 15.61 -5.17 15.32
N GLY A 320 15.55 -6.32 15.99
CA GLY A 320 15.28 -7.62 15.35
C GLY A 320 16.52 -8.26 14.74
N GLY A 321 16.44 -9.56 14.43
CA GLY A 321 17.53 -10.36 13.87
C GLY A 321 17.65 -10.26 12.34
N ASN A 322 16.61 -9.82 11.65
CA ASN A 322 16.55 -9.62 10.21
C ASN A 322 15.52 -8.55 9.85
N LEU A 323 15.33 -8.26 8.54
CA LEU A 323 14.37 -7.28 8.05
C LEU A 323 12.94 -7.60 8.52
N GLN A 324 12.52 -8.84 8.40
CA GLN A 324 11.15 -9.24 8.74
C GLN A 324 10.87 -9.12 10.24
N GLU A 325 11.83 -9.45 11.11
CA GLU A 325 11.72 -9.21 12.54
C GLU A 325 11.69 -7.72 12.87
N ALA A 326 12.53 -6.89 12.22
CA ALA A 326 12.56 -5.45 12.45
C ALA A 326 11.20 -4.80 12.16
N LEU A 327 10.45 -5.31 11.18
CA LEU A 327 9.10 -4.85 10.85
C LEU A 327 8.05 -5.20 11.94
N GLN A 328 8.33 -6.13 12.83
CA GLN A 328 7.42 -6.50 13.92
C GLN A 328 7.53 -5.59 15.15
N TYR A 329 8.42 -4.60 15.12
CA TYR A 329 8.58 -3.61 16.18
C TYR A 329 8.16 -2.22 15.72
N PRO A 330 7.53 -1.38 16.60
CA PRO A 330 7.26 0.01 16.26
C PRO A 330 8.58 0.77 16.08
N SER A 331 8.62 1.66 15.10
CA SER A 331 9.79 2.51 14.88
C SER A 331 9.55 3.94 15.37
N LEU A 332 10.62 4.64 15.71
CA LEU A 332 10.68 6.07 15.91
C LEU A 332 11.68 6.63 14.89
N ASN A 333 11.17 7.26 13.83
CA ASN A 333 11.99 7.78 12.74
C ASN A 333 12.00 9.31 12.73
N ILE A 334 13.17 9.90 12.49
CA ILE A 334 13.36 11.34 12.36
C ILE A 334 13.25 11.69 10.88
N LYS A 335 12.12 12.30 10.47
CA LYS A 335 11.89 12.72 9.08
C LYS A 335 12.61 14.00 8.70
N GLY A 336 12.79 14.89 9.64
CA GLY A 336 13.43 16.18 9.40
C GLY A 336 13.82 16.86 10.70
N PHE A 337 14.95 17.54 10.68
CA PHE A 337 15.51 18.32 11.79
C PHE A 337 15.91 19.69 11.26
N LYS A 338 15.49 20.77 11.93
CA LYS A 338 15.81 22.14 11.53
C LYS A 338 16.17 23.00 12.75
N ALA A 339 17.32 23.70 12.66
CA ALA A 339 17.71 24.76 13.59
C ALA A 339 18.65 25.72 12.89
N GLY A 340 18.34 27.01 12.89
CA GLY A 340 19.13 28.03 12.18
C GLY A 340 19.30 27.72 10.69
N TRP A 341 20.48 28.04 10.14
CA TRP A 341 20.80 27.89 8.71
C TRP A 341 22.17 27.23 8.52
N VAL A 342 22.35 26.54 7.39
CA VAL A 342 23.60 25.90 6.96
C VAL A 342 24.03 26.38 5.56
N GLY A 343 25.24 26.04 5.15
CA GLY A 343 25.79 26.43 3.84
C GLY A 343 25.97 27.95 3.72
N GLN A 344 25.67 28.51 2.57
CA GLN A 344 25.85 29.95 2.31
C GLN A 344 24.94 30.84 3.14
N ALA A 345 23.83 30.32 3.65
CA ALA A 345 22.93 31.05 4.54
C ALA A 345 23.36 31.04 6.03
N ALA A 346 24.40 30.28 6.38
CA ALA A 346 24.87 30.15 7.76
C ALA A 346 25.23 31.50 8.40
N ARG A 347 24.87 31.65 9.66
CA ARG A 347 25.11 32.87 10.45
C ARG A 347 25.69 32.51 11.81
N THR A 348 26.41 33.47 12.42
CA THR A 348 27.01 33.32 13.75
C THR A 348 25.96 33.56 14.84
N ILE A 349 25.02 32.66 14.99
CA ILE A 349 23.88 32.79 15.91
C ILE A 349 23.73 31.59 16.85
N ILE A 350 23.05 31.83 17.96
CA ILE A 350 22.34 30.84 18.78
C ILE A 350 20.88 30.92 18.31
N PRO A 351 20.30 29.86 17.73
CA PRO A 351 18.91 29.88 17.28
C PRO A 351 17.92 30.13 18.43
N ASP A 352 16.76 30.64 18.11
CA ASP A 352 15.64 30.82 19.04
C ASP A 352 14.87 29.52 19.29
N ASN A 353 14.84 28.63 18.30
CA ASN A 353 14.21 27.32 18.39
C ASN A 353 14.93 26.23 17.56
N ALA A 354 14.58 24.98 17.81
CA ALA A 354 14.93 23.83 17.00
C ALA A 354 13.71 22.89 16.87
N VAL A 355 13.45 22.41 15.68
CA VAL A 355 12.24 21.62 15.34
C VAL A 355 12.63 20.28 14.76
N VAL A 356 11.93 19.22 15.19
CA VAL A 356 12.00 17.89 14.57
C VAL A 356 10.60 17.40 14.20
N ASN A 357 10.48 16.81 13.02
CA ASN A 357 9.32 16.01 12.62
C ASN A 357 9.69 14.53 12.68
N MET A 358 8.82 13.74 13.28
CA MET A 358 9.02 12.30 13.47
C MET A 358 7.83 11.54 12.90
N ASP A 359 8.03 10.27 12.54
CA ASP A 359 6.98 9.29 12.34
C ASP A 359 7.26 8.04 13.18
N LEU A 360 6.18 7.48 13.70
CA LEU A 360 6.16 6.23 14.44
C LEU A 360 5.41 5.22 13.58
N ARG A 361 6.11 4.18 13.09
CA ARG A 361 5.41 3.05 12.48
C ARG A 361 4.90 2.14 13.58
N LEU A 362 3.61 1.84 13.52
CA LEU A 362 2.92 1.05 14.54
C LEU A 362 2.84 -0.41 14.11
N VAL A 363 2.79 -1.31 15.07
CA VAL A 363 2.45 -2.73 14.88
C VAL A 363 1.14 -3.02 15.62
N LYS A 364 0.52 -4.18 15.40
CA LYS A 364 -0.79 -4.51 15.99
C LYS A 364 -0.83 -4.35 17.51
N GLU A 365 0.27 -4.65 18.18
CA GLU A 365 0.42 -4.56 19.64
C GLU A 365 0.69 -3.13 20.14
N SER A 366 0.93 -2.17 19.24
CA SER A 366 1.23 -0.79 19.61
C SER A 366 0.07 0.14 19.30
N ASP A 367 -0.43 0.80 20.34
CA ASP A 367 -1.37 1.92 20.22
C ASP A 367 -0.60 3.22 19.96
N GLY A 368 -0.99 3.97 18.92
CA GLY A 368 -0.29 5.18 18.49
C GLY A 368 -0.35 6.31 19.52
N ASP A 369 -1.48 6.49 20.16
CA ASP A 369 -1.67 7.56 21.15
C ASP A 369 -0.91 7.23 22.42
N ARG A 370 -0.82 5.93 22.81
CA ARG A 370 0.05 5.47 23.89
C ARG A 370 1.52 5.76 23.59
N LEU A 371 2.02 5.42 22.39
CA LEU A 371 3.41 5.68 22.03
C LEU A 371 3.73 7.18 21.98
N LEU A 372 2.82 8.00 21.45
CA LEU A 372 2.94 9.47 21.51
C LEU A 372 2.97 9.98 22.96
N GLY A 373 2.16 9.37 23.84
CA GLY A 373 2.18 9.62 25.28
C GLY A 373 3.53 9.32 25.91
N LEU A 374 4.11 8.16 25.61
CA LEU A 374 5.44 7.75 26.11
C LEU A 374 6.53 8.72 25.66
N VAL A 375 6.51 9.18 24.41
CA VAL A 375 7.46 10.20 23.92
C VAL A 375 7.28 11.51 24.68
N ARG A 376 6.04 11.97 24.88
CA ARG A 376 5.74 13.18 25.66
C ARG A 376 6.24 13.08 27.10
N ASP A 377 6.01 11.95 27.75
CA ASP A 377 6.40 11.74 29.14
C ASP A 377 7.93 11.62 29.27
N TYR A 378 8.60 11.01 28.30
CA TYR A 378 10.05 11.04 28.21
C TYR A 378 10.59 12.49 28.17
N ILE A 379 10.01 13.35 27.29
CA ILE A 379 10.41 14.76 27.19
C ILE A 379 10.24 15.49 28.54
N LYS A 380 9.12 15.26 29.23
CA LYS A 380 8.88 15.82 30.57
C LYS A 380 9.92 15.31 31.59
N ALA A 381 10.22 13.99 31.56
CA ALA A 381 11.22 13.40 32.47
C ALA A 381 12.63 13.97 32.26
N GLN A 382 12.93 14.51 31.07
CA GLN A 382 14.17 15.27 30.82
C GLN A 382 14.10 16.73 31.30
N GLY A 383 13.08 17.08 32.07
CA GLY A 383 12.91 18.40 32.70
C GLY A 383 12.33 19.48 31.80
N TYR A 384 11.70 19.10 30.70
CA TYR A 384 11.02 20.07 29.80
C TYR A 384 9.60 20.35 30.28
N HIS A 385 9.25 21.63 30.37
CA HIS A 385 7.86 22.06 30.42
C HIS A 385 7.29 22.08 28.99
N ILE A 386 6.20 21.33 28.76
CA ILE A 386 5.58 21.21 27.45
C ILE A 386 4.42 22.20 27.36
N ILE A 387 4.50 23.13 26.42
CA ILE A 387 3.44 24.08 26.07
C ILE A 387 2.61 23.51 24.90
N PRO A 388 1.38 24.00 24.70
CA PRO A 388 0.57 23.65 23.54
C PRO A 388 1.28 23.89 22.22
N GLU A 389 1.11 22.97 21.26
CA GLU A 389 1.60 23.14 19.90
C GLU A 389 0.95 24.35 19.21
N GLY A 390 1.69 25.01 18.31
CA GLY A 390 1.20 26.13 17.51
C GLY A 390 1.31 27.49 18.17
N ARG A 391 1.85 27.60 19.39
CA ARG A 391 2.16 28.87 20.02
C ARG A 391 3.59 28.98 20.50
N GLU A 392 4.07 30.20 20.66
CA GLU A 392 5.36 30.52 21.28
C GLU A 392 5.24 30.58 22.81
N PRO A 393 6.35 30.30 23.56
CA PRO A 393 6.38 30.48 24.99
C PRO A 393 6.15 31.95 25.38
N THR A 394 5.34 32.18 26.40
CA THR A 394 5.13 33.48 27.01
C THR A 394 6.36 33.93 27.82
N ASP A 395 6.46 35.23 28.11
CA ASP A 395 7.54 35.76 28.96
C ASP A 395 7.50 35.17 30.38
N ALA A 396 6.29 34.90 30.91
CA ALA A 396 6.12 34.26 32.22
C ALA A 396 6.62 32.79 32.19
N GLU A 397 6.34 32.01 31.14
CA GLU A 397 6.87 30.65 30.98
C GLU A 397 8.39 30.66 30.87
N ARG A 398 8.95 31.58 30.07
CA ARG A 398 10.40 31.77 29.92
C ARG A 398 11.10 32.15 31.26
N ALA A 399 10.43 32.90 32.12
CA ALA A 399 10.92 33.26 33.44
C ALA A 399 10.78 32.12 34.46
N THR A 400 9.89 31.16 34.24
CA THR A 400 9.56 30.09 35.19
C THR A 400 10.30 28.79 34.90
N TYR A 401 10.52 28.45 33.62
CA TYR A 401 11.02 27.15 33.23
C TYR A 401 12.33 27.24 32.44
N ASP A 402 13.35 26.50 32.91
CA ASP A 402 14.68 26.45 32.26
C ASP A 402 14.66 25.74 30.88
N ARG A 403 13.71 24.84 30.68
CA ARG A 403 13.57 24.05 29.47
C ARG A 403 12.13 24.07 28.98
N LEU A 404 11.92 24.63 27.79
CA LEU A 404 10.63 24.76 27.19
C LEU A 404 10.58 23.97 25.88
N ALA A 405 9.50 23.24 25.68
CA ALA A 405 9.22 22.56 24.43
C ALA A 405 7.72 22.61 24.09
N SER A 406 7.38 22.48 22.82
CA SER A 406 6.03 22.07 22.41
C SER A 406 6.09 20.70 21.75
N PHE A 407 5.11 19.85 22.04
CA PHE A 407 4.99 18.53 21.47
C PHE A 407 3.55 18.25 21.09
N GLY A 408 3.33 17.92 19.82
CA GLY A 408 2.06 17.48 19.29
C GLY A 408 2.25 16.25 18.40
N GLY A 409 1.19 15.47 18.25
CA GLY A 409 1.19 14.30 17.40
C GLY A 409 -0.20 13.74 17.22
N LYS A 410 -0.37 12.95 16.16
CA LYS A 410 -1.65 12.32 15.79
C LYS A 410 -1.39 10.94 15.20
N THR A 411 -2.19 9.97 15.61
CA THR A 411 -2.31 8.68 14.94
C THR A 411 -3.11 8.87 13.66
N SER A 412 -2.53 8.50 12.51
CA SER A 412 -3.21 8.54 11.21
C SER A 412 -3.97 7.25 10.96
N TYR A 413 -3.27 6.10 11.11
CA TYR A 413 -3.87 4.78 10.90
C TYR A 413 -3.36 3.80 11.95
N ALA A 414 -4.25 2.94 12.46
CA ALA A 414 -3.87 1.79 13.25
C ALA A 414 -3.20 0.72 12.38
N ALA A 415 -2.37 -0.14 12.98
CA ALA A 415 -1.90 -1.35 12.33
C ALA A 415 -2.98 -2.43 12.42
N PHE A 416 -3.00 -3.33 11.44
CA PHE A 416 -3.79 -4.55 11.50
C PHE A 416 -2.95 -5.77 11.14
N ARG A 417 -3.38 -6.94 11.61
CA ARG A 417 -2.77 -8.22 11.27
C ARG A 417 -3.76 -9.35 11.43
N THR A 418 -3.88 -10.15 10.38
CA THR A 418 -4.61 -11.41 10.33
C THR A 418 -3.63 -12.57 10.46
N ASP A 419 -4.03 -13.61 11.15
CA ASP A 419 -3.28 -14.87 11.18
C ASP A 419 -3.41 -15.57 9.82
N LEU A 420 -2.27 -15.75 9.13
CA LEU A 420 -2.23 -16.45 7.86
C LEU A 420 -2.46 -17.97 7.99
N ASN A 421 -2.38 -18.53 9.19
CA ASN A 421 -2.76 -19.91 9.48
C ASN A 421 -4.27 -20.06 9.78
N GLY A 422 -5.01 -18.95 9.91
CA GLY A 422 -6.45 -18.95 10.04
C GLY A 422 -7.20 -19.22 8.72
N PRO A 423 -8.56 -19.31 8.76
CA PRO A 423 -9.36 -19.72 7.59
C PRO A 423 -9.09 -18.91 6.32
N THR A 424 -9.07 -17.58 6.40
CA THR A 424 -8.79 -16.71 5.24
C THR A 424 -7.41 -16.96 4.65
N GLY A 425 -6.39 -17.07 5.52
CA GLY A 425 -5.01 -17.28 5.08
C GLY A 425 -4.81 -18.66 4.45
N THR A 426 -5.35 -19.73 5.05
CA THR A 426 -5.23 -21.10 4.54
C THR A 426 -5.97 -21.29 3.22
N TRP A 427 -7.17 -20.68 3.06
CA TRP A 427 -7.89 -20.67 1.80
C TRP A 427 -7.06 -20.01 0.68
N LEU A 428 -6.51 -18.82 0.91
CA LEU A 428 -5.68 -18.13 -0.08
C LEU A 428 -4.38 -18.87 -0.39
N GLN A 429 -3.74 -19.48 0.63
CA GLN A 429 -2.56 -20.32 0.42
C GLN A 429 -2.88 -21.52 -0.48
N SER A 430 -4.03 -22.19 -0.25
CA SER A 430 -4.49 -23.31 -1.09
C SER A 430 -4.75 -22.85 -2.52
N ALA A 431 -5.44 -21.73 -2.71
CA ALA A 431 -5.70 -21.15 -4.02
C ALA A 431 -4.41 -20.89 -4.81
N LEU A 432 -3.42 -20.25 -4.18
CA LEU A 432 -2.14 -19.96 -4.83
C LEU A 432 -1.29 -21.21 -5.08
N LYS A 433 -1.26 -22.13 -4.12
CA LYS A 433 -0.55 -23.41 -4.29
C LYS A 433 -1.14 -24.24 -5.41
N ASN A 434 -2.46 -24.33 -5.51
CA ASN A 434 -3.15 -25.06 -6.57
C ASN A 434 -2.92 -24.40 -7.95
N THR A 435 -2.85 -23.08 -8.01
CA THR A 435 -2.60 -22.31 -9.24
C THR A 435 -1.16 -22.44 -9.73
N PHE A 436 -0.17 -22.27 -8.84
CA PHE A 436 1.24 -22.17 -9.22
C PHE A 436 2.08 -23.40 -8.90
N GLY A 437 1.51 -24.44 -8.27
CA GLY A 437 2.20 -25.66 -7.90
C GLY A 437 3.25 -25.52 -6.80
N LYS A 438 3.27 -24.38 -6.10
CA LYS A 438 4.22 -24.05 -5.02
C LYS A 438 3.57 -23.15 -3.98
N ASP A 439 4.08 -23.20 -2.76
CA ASP A 439 3.61 -22.36 -1.69
C ASP A 439 3.95 -20.87 -1.98
N PRO A 440 3.04 -19.93 -1.65
CA PRO A 440 3.31 -18.49 -1.77
C PRO A 440 4.31 -18.02 -0.72
N VAL A 441 4.93 -16.87 -0.97
CA VAL A 441 5.69 -16.14 0.06
C VAL A 441 4.70 -15.56 1.07
N LEU A 442 4.91 -15.85 2.35
CA LEU A 442 4.08 -15.37 3.44
C LEU A 442 4.78 -14.22 4.16
N LEU A 443 4.22 -13.01 4.07
CA LEU A 443 4.67 -11.85 4.81
C LEU A 443 3.72 -11.61 5.98
N ARG A 444 4.21 -11.72 7.21
CA ARG A 444 3.38 -11.50 8.40
C ARG A 444 2.82 -10.06 8.45
N THR A 445 3.64 -9.09 8.05
CA THR A 445 3.26 -7.67 8.04
C THR A 445 4.09 -6.94 6.99
N MET A 446 3.47 -6.14 6.13
CA MET A 446 4.19 -5.26 5.22
C MET A 446 4.73 -4.02 5.95
N GLY A 447 5.82 -3.45 5.44
CA GLY A 447 6.46 -2.26 6.03
C GLY A 447 5.67 -0.97 5.79
N GLY A 448 4.87 -0.92 4.74
CA GLY A 448 4.00 0.20 4.41
C GLY A 448 2.79 0.32 5.34
N SER A 449 2.12 1.47 5.27
CA SER A 449 0.82 1.70 5.91
C SER A 449 -0.19 2.00 4.83
N VAL A 450 -1.38 1.46 4.97
CA VAL A 450 -2.50 1.68 4.04
C VAL A 450 -3.69 2.24 4.82
N PRO A 451 -4.48 3.17 4.27
CA PRO A 451 -5.57 3.84 4.98
C PRO A 451 -6.81 2.97 5.20
N ILE A 452 -6.73 1.68 4.93
CA ILE A 452 -7.83 0.71 4.98
C ILE A 452 -8.09 0.10 6.37
N ALA A 453 -7.28 0.43 7.38
CA ALA A 453 -7.51 -0.04 8.75
C ALA A 453 -8.97 0.12 9.23
N PRO A 454 -9.73 1.18 8.85
CA PRO A 454 -11.14 1.31 9.21
C PRO A 454 -12.02 0.14 8.74
N PHE A 455 -11.77 -0.44 7.58
CA PHE A 455 -12.50 -1.64 7.14
C PHE A 455 -12.26 -2.80 8.09
N VAL A 456 -10.98 -3.06 8.44
CA VAL A 456 -10.60 -4.17 9.32
C VAL A 456 -11.16 -3.98 10.73
N THR A 457 -10.98 -2.79 11.31
CA THR A 457 -11.34 -2.54 12.72
C THR A 457 -12.84 -2.34 12.93
N THR A 458 -13.55 -1.73 11.97
CA THR A 458 -14.99 -1.46 12.09
C THR A 458 -15.83 -2.66 11.69
N LEU A 459 -15.45 -3.40 10.65
CA LEU A 459 -16.18 -4.60 10.22
C LEU A 459 -15.81 -5.81 11.08
N ASP A 460 -14.69 -5.78 11.79
CA ASP A 460 -14.13 -6.91 12.55
C ASP A 460 -13.92 -8.16 11.66
N VAL A 461 -13.31 -7.94 10.49
CA VAL A 461 -13.13 -8.96 9.46
C VAL A 461 -11.64 -9.29 9.27
N PRO A 462 -11.27 -10.58 9.13
CA PRO A 462 -9.91 -10.95 8.77
C PRO A 462 -9.57 -10.40 7.38
N ALA A 463 -8.45 -9.64 7.31
CA ALA A 463 -8.02 -8.97 6.09
C ALA A 463 -6.64 -9.47 5.65
N VAL A 464 -6.52 -9.87 4.40
CA VAL A 464 -5.26 -10.29 3.78
C VAL A 464 -4.99 -9.46 2.55
N VAL A 465 -3.77 -8.93 2.43
CA VAL A 465 -3.33 -8.24 1.21
C VAL A 465 -2.84 -9.28 0.21
N LEU A 466 -3.36 -9.21 -0.99
CA LEU A 466 -3.01 -10.05 -2.13
C LEU A 466 -2.33 -9.19 -3.21
N PRO A 467 -1.01 -9.00 -3.14
CA PRO A 467 -0.27 -8.22 -4.11
C PRO A 467 -0.24 -8.90 -5.48
N LEU A 468 -0.33 -8.12 -6.55
CA LEU A 468 -0.42 -8.65 -7.92
C LEU A 468 0.60 -8.06 -8.89
N VAL A 469 1.28 -6.97 -8.51
CA VAL A 469 2.13 -6.22 -9.43
C VAL A 469 3.63 -6.42 -9.13
N ASN A 470 4.48 -6.10 -10.08
CA ASN A 470 5.93 -6.28 -9.94
C ASN A 470 6.54 -5.36 -8.87
N PRO A 471 7.61 -5.81 -8.17
CA PRO A 471 8.23 -5.03 -7.09
C PRO A 471 8.98 -3.78 -7.56
N ASP A 472 9.33 -3.69 -8.83
CA ASP A 472 10.08 -2.59 -9.47
C ASP A 472 9.18 -1.71 -10.36
N ASN A 473 7.95 -1.49 -9.94
CA ASN A 473 6.88 -0.84 -10.71
C ASN A 473 6.93 0.69 -10.71
N ASN A 474 7.82 1.33 -9.95
CA ASN A 474 7.89 2.79 -9.77
C ASN A 474 6.58 3.43 -9.28
N GLN A 475 5.76 2.74 -8.49
CA GLN A 475 4.58 3.36 -7.87
C GLN A 475 4.96 4.64 -7.12
N HIS A 476 4.07 5.62 -7.05
CA HIS A 476 4.26 6.98 -6.50
C HIS A 476 5.36 7.80 -7.20
N SER A 477 5.95 7.31 -8.29
CA SER A 477 7.04 7.95 -9.03
C SER A 477 6.71 8.12 -10.52
N PRO A 478 7.44 8.95 -11.26
CA PRO A 478 7.34 8.98 -12.71
C PRO A 478 7.74 7.64 -13.34
N ASN A 479 7.18 7.36 -14.51
CA ASN A 479 7.38 6.10 -15.24
C ASN A 479 6.90 4.86 -14.48
N GLU A 480 5.82 5.01 -13.73
CA GLU A 480 5.10 3.89 -13.14
C GLU A 480 4.74 2.88 -14.23
N ASN A 481 4.85 1.59 -13.89
CA ASN A 481 4.70 0.55 -14.89
C ASN A 481 4.25 -0.78 -14.30
N ILE A 482 3.54 -1.58 -15.09
CA ILE A 482 3.31 -2.99 -14.79
C ILE A 482 4.07 -3.87 -15.78
N LEU A 483 4.80 -4.85 -15.27
CA LEU A 483 5.43 -5.89 -16.06
C LEU A 483 4.35 -6.83 -16.62
N LEU A 484 4.32 -7.11 -17.93
CA LEU A 484 3.29 -7.97 -18.52
C LEU A 484 3.26 -9.36 -17.88
N ARG A 485 4.41 -9.92 -17.53
CA ARG A 485 4.49 -11.18 -16.79
C ARG A 485 3.64 -11.13 -15.50
N ASN A 486 3.69 -10.02 -14.75
CA ASN A 486 2.89 -9.84 -13.55
C ASN A 486 1.40 -9.57 -13.86
N TYR A 487 1.11 -8.90 -14.97
CA TYR A 487 -0.28 -8.76 -15.41
C TYR A 487 -0.92 -10.12 -15.71
N PHE A 488 -0.21 -11.02 -16.38
CA PHE A 488 -0.69 -12.39 -16.65
C PHE A 488 -0.77 -13.23 -15.38
N SER A 489 0.29 -13.27 -14.57
CA SER A 489 0.27 -14.05 -13.31
C SER A 489 -0.72 -13.49 -12.28
N GLY A 490 -1.01 -12.19 -12.30
CA GLY A 490 -2.06 -11.57 -11.50
C GLY A 490 -3.47 -12.06 -11.90
N ALA A 491 -3.73 -12.22 -13.21
CA ALA A 491 -4.97 -12.83 -13.68
C ALA A 491 -5.08 -14.31 -13.25
N GLU A 492 -3.98 -15.08 -13.32
CA GLU A 492 -3.92 -16.46 -12.82
C GLU A 492 -4.17 -16.52 -11.31
N THR A 493 -3.57 -15.62 -10.54
CA THR A 493 -3.78 -15.50 -9.09
C THR A 493 -5.26 -15.29 -8.75
N LEU A 494 -5.88 -14.30 -9.36
CA LEU A 494 -7.30 -14.00 -9.09
C LEU A 494 -8.25 -15.08 -9.62
N TYR A 495 -7.93 -15.69 -10.75
CA TYR A 495 -8.70 -16.85 -11.22
C TYR A 495 -8.63 -18.01 -10.22
N GLY A 496 -7.44 -18.31 -9.69
CA GLY A 496 -7.26 -19.31 -8.64
C GLY A 496 -8.09 -19.00 -7.40
N VAL A 497 -8.02 -17.78 -6.90
CA VAL A 497 -8.79 -17.32 -5.72
C VAL A 497 -10.31 -17.42 -5.97
N LEU A 498 -10.80 -16.93 -7.12
CA LEU A 498 -12.24 -16.95 -7.44
C LEU A 498 -12.80 -18.36 -7.65
N THR A 499 -11.95 -19.32 -8.01
CA THR A 499 -12.37 -20.72 -8.27
C THR A 499 -12.04 -21.68 -7.14
N GLU A 500 -11.25 -21.30 -6.15
CA GLU A 500 -11.01 -22.08 -4.95
C GLU A 500 -12.23 -22.00 -4.03
N ALA A 501 -12.66 -23.15 -3.53
CA ALA A 501 -13.78 -23.23 -2.58
C ALA A 501 -13.35 -22.72 -1.20
N LEU A 502 -14.23 -21.93 -0.58
CA LEU A 502 -14.08 -21.39 0.75
C LEU A 502 -14.65 -22.38 1.78
#